data_be31cfb5d694518e83c5f325ab46180e
#
_entry.id   be31cfb5d694518e83c5f325ab46180e
#
_cell.length_a   1.000
_cell.length_b   1.000
_cell.length_c   1.000
_cell.angle_alpha   90.00
_cell.angle_beta   90.00
_cell.angle_gamma   90.00
#
_symmetry.space_group_name_H-M   'P 1'
#
loop_
_entity.id
_entity.type
_entity.pdbx_description
1 polymer ?
#
loop_
_entity_poly.entity_id
_entity_poly.type
_entity_poly.pdbx_seq_one_letter_code
_entity_poly.pdbx_strand_id
1 'polypeptide(L)'
;GNEIPEIGTDHGAKLCHEICEKIKELDPIRYTLASINGVFASGDKIPQILDDLKTSGELDGNVNDFMTFMATQEGKLDKIVTNKIVGERINMACANTDIAGYNYMTARYEMDGKEHPDRVIVGSETNPPDIADNWEYVKRLSYVIGDFTWTGWDYIGEAGIGIPAYPQEEGGFKAGFPCQLAYCGDIDITGFRRPLSYFREIVFGERKVPYI
;
A
#
# COMPACT_ATOMS: atom_id res chain seq x y z
N GLY A 1 -1.25 -13.11 -4.98
CA GLY A 1 -0.94 -13.03 -3.55
C GLY A 1 -0.89 -11.60 -3.09
N ASN A 2 -0.97 -11.37 -1.79
CA ASN A 2 -0.84 -10.06 -1.19
C ASN A 2 0.52 -9.93 -0.51
N GLU A 3 1.28 -8.90 -0.86
CA GLU A 3 2.55 -8.52 -0.22
C GLU A 3 3.59 -9.63 -0.13
N ILE A 4 3.65 -10.49 -1.12
CA ILE A 4 4.61 -11.61 -1.17
C ILE A 4 6.02 -11.05 -1.40
N PRO A 5 6.98 -11.21 -0.46
CA PRO A 5 8.32 -10.63 -0.61
C PRO A 5 9.08 -11.19 -1.82
N GLU A 6 8.91 -12.47 -2.11
CA GLU A 6 9.59 -13.16 -3.21
C GLU A 6 9.21 -12.63 -4.59
N ILE A 7 8.08 -11.89 -4.71
CA ILE A 7 7.63 -11.32 -5.99
C ILE A 7 8.67 -10.37 -6.61
N GLY A 8 9.52 -9.78 -5.79
CA GLY A 8 10.66 -8.97 -6.23
C GLY A 8 11.86 -9.75 -6.75
N THR A 9 11.81 -11.08 -6.78
CA THR A 9 12.86 -11.94 -7.33
C THR A 9 12.46 -12.51 -8.68
N ASP A 10 13.43 -12.91 -9.50
CA ASP A 10 13.17 -13.56 -10.79
C ASP A 10 12.28 -14.81 -10.65
N HIS A 11 12.53 -15.59 -9.58
CA HIS A 11 11.74 -16.79 -9.31
C HIS A 11 10.29 -16.44 -8.93
N GLY A 12 10.10 -15.50 -8.02
CA GLY A 12 8.76 -15.08 -7.59
C GLY A 12 7.96 -14.41 -8.70
N ALA A 13 8.60 -13.56 -9.51
CA ALA A 13 7.97 -12.96 -10.68
C ALA A 13 7.57 -14.01 -11.74
N LYS A 14 8.41 -15.03 -11.95
CA LYS A 14 8.08 -16.16 -12.84
C LYS A 14 6.90 -16.97 -12.32
N LEU A 15 6.87 -17.27 -11.01
CA LEU A 15 5.74 -17.97 -10.40
C LEU A 15 4.45 -17.14 -10.49
N CYS A 16 4.54 -15.82 -10.31
CA CYS A 16 3.42 -14.92 -10.52
C CYS A 16 2.87 -15.03 -11.94
N HIS A 17 3.74 -15.04 -12.94
CA HIS A 17 3.37 -15.25 -14.34
C HIS A 17 2.66 -16.59 -14.55
N GLU A 18 3.24 -17.70 -14.10
CA GLU A 18 2.65 -19.03 -14.25
C GLU A 18 1.25 -19.12 -13.59
N ILE A 19 1.06 -18.48 -12.45
CA ILE A 19 -0.25 -18.41 -11.78
C ILE A 19 -1.24 -17.58 -12.60
N CYS A 20 -0.83 -16.42 -13.11
CA CYS A 20 -1.67 -15.57 -13.96
C CYS A 20 -2.10 -16.28 -15.25
N GLU A 21 -1.17 -16.95 -15.92
CA GLU A 21 -1.47 -17.77 -17.11
C GLU A 21 -2.49 -18.86 -16.77
N LYS A 22 -2.30 -19.54 -15.63
CA LYS A 22 -3.25 -20.58 -15.19
C LYS A 22 -4.64 -20.02 -14.89
N ILE A 23 -4.71 -18.84 -14.28
CA ILE A 23 -5.99 -18.14 -14.07
C ILE A 23 -6.65 -17.83 -15.42
N LYS A 24 -5.88 -17.31 -16.39
CA LYS A 24 -6.40 -16.98 -17.74
C LYS A 24 -6.86 -18.19 -18.54
N GLU A 25 -6.23 -19.34 -18.37
CA GLU A 25 -6.74 -20.61 -18.94
C GLU A 25 -8.13 -20.98 -18.40
N LEU A 26 -8.37 -20.72 -17.12
CA LEU A 26 -9.62 -21.07 -16.43
C LEU A 26 -10.68 -19.98 -16.56
N ASP A 27 -10.27 -18.73 -16.62
CA ASP A 27 -11.12 -17.55 -16.72
C ASP A 27 -10.47 -16.51 -17.65
N PRO A 28 -10.71 -16.56 -18.95
CA PRO A 28 -10.08 -15.65 -19.90
C PRO A 28 -10.69 -14.23 -19.87
N ILE A 29 -11.76 -14.01 -19.11
CA ILE A 29 -12.51 -12.75 -19.14
C ILE A 29 -12.04 -11.79 -18.05
N ARG A 30 -11.80 -12.30 -16.82
CA ARG A 30 -11.42 -11.45 -15.69
C ARG A 30 -9.95 -11.07 -15.74
N TYR A 31 -9.66 -9.84 -15.31
CA TYR A 31 -8.29 -9.34 -15.20
C TYR A 31 -7.57 -9.92 -14.00
N THR A 32 -6.27 -10.15 -14.16
CA THR A 32 -5.37 -10.59 -13.08
C THR A 32 -4.70 -9.40 -12.41
N LEU A 33 -4.49 -9.50 -11.10
CA LEU A 33 -3.81 -8.51 -10.29
C LEU A 33 -2.92 -9.19 -9.24
N ALA A 34 -1.75 -8.63 -8.99
CA ALA A 34 -0.94 -8.92 -7.81
C ALA A 34 -0.86 -7.66 -6.95
N SER A 35 -1.15 -7.79 -5.65
CA SER A 35 -1.02 -6.69 -4.68
C SER A 35 0.42 -6.65 -4.17
N ILE A 36 1.19 -5.67 -4.64
CA ILE A 36 2.64 -5.60 -4.45
C ILE A 36 2.97 -4.48 -3.46
N ASN A 37 3.69 -4.83 -2.39
CA ASN A 37 4.37 -3.87 -1.53
C ASN A 37 5.84 -3.78 -1.97
N GLY A 38 6.25 -2.63 -2.48
CA GLY A 38 7.60 -2.43 -3.03
C GLY A 38 8.71 -2.57 -1.97
N VAL A 39 8.41 -2.23 -0.71
CA VAL A 39 9.34 -2.40 0.41
C VAL A 39 9.60 -3.89 0.65
N PHE A 40 8.55 -4.69 0.75
CA PHE A 40 8.69 -6.13 0.97
C PHE A 40 9.33 -6.83 -0.23
N ALA A 41 8.93 -6.47 -1.45
CA ALA A 41 9.55 -6.97 -2.68
C ALA A 41 11.05 -6.64 -2.79
N SER A 42 11.51 -5.63 -2.05
CA SER A 42 12.91 -5.17 -2.03
C SER A 42 13.63 -5.51 -0.72
N GLY A 43 13.11 -6.38 0.12
CA GLY A 43 13.59 -6.61 1.49
C GLY A 43 15.10 -6.84 1.62
N ASP A 44 15.69 -7.66 0.75
CA ASP A 44 17.14 -7.90 0.70
C ASP A 44 17.95 -6.69 0.21
N LYS A 45 17.31 -5.70 -0.43
CA LYS A 45 17.91 -4.47 -0.97
C LYS A 45 17.68 -3.25 -0.09
N ILE A 46 16.88 -3.35 0.95
CA ILE A 46 16.59 -2.21 1.83
C ILE A 46 17.86 -1.56 2.39
N PRO A 47 18.90 -2.30 2.85
CA PRO A 47 20.14 -1.67 3.30
C PRO A 47 20.79 -0.82 2.21
N GLN A 48 20.79 -1.26 0.96
CA GLN A 48 21.33 -0.51 -0.17
C GLN A 48 20.48 0.74 -0.46
N ILE A 49 19.16 0.63 -0.46
CA ILE A 49 18.24 1.76 -0.66
C ILE A 49 18.47 2.84 0.41
N LEU A 50 18.60 2.43 1.67
CA LEU A 50 18.85 3.36 2.77
C LEU A 50 20.22 4.04 2.66
N ASP A 51 21.24 3.35 2.17
CA ASP A 51 22.57 3.91 1.93
C ASP A 51 22.53 4.92 0.77
N ASP A 52 21.84 4.61 -0.31
CA ASP A 52 21.62 5.52 -1.44
C ASP A 52 20.92 6.81 -0.97
N LEU A 53 19.85 6.70 -0.16
CA LEU A 53 19.10 7.84 0.37
C LEU A 53 19.91 8.69 1.36
N LYS A 54 20.78 8.08 2.15
CA LYS A 54 21.72 8.82 3.02
C LYS A 54 22.78 9.57 2.19
N THR A 55 23.33 8.91 1.17
CA THR A 55 24.35 9.48 0.30
C THR A 55 23.81 10.66 -0.51
N SER A 56 22.55 10.60 -0.95
CA SER A 56 21.86 11.70 -1.64
C SER A 56 21.42 12.84 -0.70
N GLY A 57 21.53 12.66 0.62
CA GLY A 57 21.07 13.64 1.62
C GLY A 57 19.55 13.66 1.81
N GLU A 58 18.85 12.68 1.28
CA GLU A 58 17.40 12.57 1.39
C GLU A 58 16.96 11.95 2.72
N LEU A 59 17.88 11.34 3.45
CA LEU A 59 17.63 10.67 4.70
C LEU A 59 18.62 11.11 5.79
N ASP A 60 18.12 11.72 6.86
CA ASP A 60 18.91 12.07 8.04
C ASP A 60 18.68 11.04 9.17
N GLY A 61 19.75 10.68 9.89
CA GLY A 61 19.69 9.95 11.15
C GLY A 61 20.03 8.46 11.09
N ASN A 62 19.96 7.81 12.26
CA ASN A 62 20.34 6.43 12.45
C ASN A 62 19.10 5.52 12.29
N VAL A 63 19.10 4.69 11.26
CA VAL A 63 17.97 3.78 10.92
C VAL A 63 18.22 2.41 11.52
N ASN A 64 18.34 2.32 12.84
CA ASN A 64 18.61 1.03 13.52
C ASN A 64 17.36 0.18 13.72
N ASP A 65 16.16 0.78 13.65
CA ASP A 65 14.88 0.08 13.75
C ASP A 65 14.01 0.47 12.55
N PHE A 66 14.05 -0.38 11.51
CA PHE A 66 13.33 -0.17 10.28
C PHE A 66 11.80 -0.07 10.47
N MET A 67 11.22 -0.87 11.36
CA MET A 67 9.77 -0.83 11.62
C MET A 67 9.36 0.45 12.34
N THR A 68 10.15 0.90 13.31
CA THR A 68 9.94 2.19 13.97
C THR A 68 10.13 3.34 12.97
N PHE A 69 11.12 3.24 12.09
CA PHE A 69 11.36 4.19 11.02
C PHE A 69 10.15 4.30 10.07
N MET A 70 9.59 3.18 9.65
CA MET A 70 8.39 3.14 8.79
C MET A 70 7.16 3.73 9.47
N ALA A 71 7.01 3.50 10.77
CA ALA A 71 5.84 3.94 11.53
C ALA A 71 5.85 5.42 11.94
N THR A 72 7.03 6.05 12.05
CA THR A 72 7.16 7.37 12.70
C THR A 72 7.50 8.52 11.77
N GLN A 73 7.71 8.28 10.47
CA GLN A 73 8.28 9.32 9.62
C GLN A 73 7.50 9.54 8.32
N GLU A 74 6.60 10.52 8.39
CA GLU A 74 5.84 11.04 7.26
C GLU A 74 6.75 11.36 6.05
N GLY A 75 6.38 10.86 4.86
CA GLY A 75 7.12 11.09 3.61
C GLY A 75 8.41 10.27 3.41
N LYS A 76 8.88 9.49 4.38
CA LYS A 76 10.10 8.66 4.17
C LYS A 76 9.80 7.35 3.46
N LEU A 77 8.62 6.80 3.65
CA LEU A 77 8.16 5.67 2.86
C LEU A 77 8.15 6.01 1.38
N ASP A 78 7.68 7.21 1.02
CA ASP A 78 7.64 7.69 -0.36
C ASP A 78 9.03 7.70 -1.01
N LYS A 79 10.05 8.14 -0.26
CA LYS A 79 11.44 8.12 -0.76
C LYS A 79 11.97 6.71 -0.99
N ILE A 80 11.63 5.77 -0.10
CA ILE A 80 12.00 4.37 -0.28
C ILE A 80 11.30 3.79 -1.50
N VAL A 81 9.97 3.91 -1.57
CA VAL A 81 9.21 3.29 -2.66
C VAL A 81 9.49 3.91 -4.03
N THR A 82 9.90 5.18 -4.10
CA THR A 82 10.31 5.83 -5.35
C THR A 82 11.76 5.55 -5.76
N ASN A 83 12.56 4.88 -4.92
CA ASN A 83 13.91 4.47 -5.29
C ASN A 83 13.85 3.54 -6.53
N LYS A 84 14.83 3.71 -7.44
CA LYS A 84 14.88 2.92 -8.69
C LYS A 84 14.99 1.41 -8.45
N ILE A 85 15.66 1.00 -7.36
CA ILE A 85 15.79 -0.42 -7.00
C ILE A 85 14.41 -1.03 -6.77
N VAL A 86 13.49 -0.31 -6.12
CA VAL A 86 12.12 -0.77 -5.95
C VAL A 86 11.43 -0.97 -7.32
N GLY A 87 11.58 0.00 -8.24
CA GLY A 87 11.08 -0.14 -9.61
C GLY A 87 11.62 -1.38 -10.31
N GLU A 88 12.93 -1.59 -10.28
CA GLU A 88 13.58 -2.78 -10.85
C GLU A 88 13.02 -4.08 -10.28
N ARG A 89 12.77 -4.11 -8.95
CA ARG A 89 12.26 -5.29 -8.25
C ARG A 89 10.81 -5.64 -8.60
N ILE A 90 9.95 -4.64 -8.82
CA ILE A 90 8.52 -4.89 -9.07
C ILE A 90 8.16 -4.98 -10.55
N ASN A 91 8.99 -4.46 -11.43
CA ASN A 91 8.65 -4.29 -12.85
C ASN A 91 8.30 -5.60 -13.55
N MET A 92 9.02 -6.68 -13.28
CA MET A 92 8.74 -7.98 -13.91
C MET A 92 7.39 -8.53 -13.45
N ALA A 93 7.07 -8.42 -12.17
CA ALA A 93 5.78 -8.87 -11.65
C ALA A 93 4.62 -8.01 -12.20
N CYS A 94 4.79 -6.69 -12.26
CA CYS A 94 3.80 -5.78 -12.84
C CYS A 94 3.54 -6.08 -14.33
N ALA A 95 4.57 -6.46 -15.09
CA ALA A 95 4.44 -6.82 -16.50
C ALA A 95 3.73 -8.16 -16.74
N ASN A 96 3.63 -9.00 -15.70
CA ASN A 96 3.01 -10.32 -15.77
C ASN A 96 1.54 -10.33 -15.31
N THR A 97 0.99 -9.18 -14.96
CA THR A 97 -0.42 -9.02 -14.56
C THR A 97 -1.12 -8.01 -15.47
N ASP A 98 -2.43 -8.13 -15.64
CA ASP A 98 -3.20 -7.14 -16.40
C ASP A 98 -3.25 -5.78 -15.67
N ILE A 99 -3.28 -5.81 -14.35
CA ILE A 99 -3.35 -4.63 -13.48
C ILE A 99 -2.26 -4.75 -12.42
N ALA A 100 -1.47 -3.71 -12.26
CA ALA A 100 -0.49 -3.60 -11.19
C ALA A 100 -1.19 -3.09 -9.91
N GLY A 101 -1.30 -3.95 -8.92
CA GLY A 101 -1.81 -3.59 -7.59
C GLY A 101 -0.69 -3.02 -6.72
N TYR A 102 -0.86 -1.80 -6.25
CA TYR A 102 0.13 -1.10 -5.43
C TYR A 102 -0.34 -0.97 -3.99
N ASN A 103 0.38 -1.61 -3.07
CA ASN A 103 0.17 -1.46 -1.64
C ASN A 103 1.14 -0.39 -1.10
N TYR A 104 0.59 0.73 -0.62
CA TYR A 104 1.33 1.86 -0.02
C TYR A 104 2.42 2.46 -0.93
N MET A 105 2.16 2.51 -2.24
CA MET A 105 3.10 3.04 -3.23
C MET A 105 2.52 4.19 -4.07
N THR A 106 1.63 4.99 -3.51
CA THR A 106 0.97 6.12 -4.21
C THR A 106 1.99 7.08 -4.85
N ALA A 107 3.13 7.31 -4.18
CA ALA A 107 4.21 8.15 -4.69
C ALA A 107 4.81 7.67 -6.03
N ARG A 108 4.57 6.42 -6.43
CA ARG A 108 5.01 5.88 -7.71
C ARG A 108 4.05 6.14 -8.88
N TYR A 109 2.80 6.52 -8.63
CA TYR A 109 1.79 6.58 -9.69
C TYR A 109 2.22 7.43 -10.89
N GLU A 110 2.67 8.66 -10.67
CA GLU A 110 3.09 9.53 -11.77
C GLU A 110 4.41 9.09 -12.42
N MET A 111 5.33 8.56 -11.64
CA MET A 111 6.63 8.10 -12.10
C MET A 111 6.44 6.85 -12.99
N ASP A 112 5.74 5.85 -12.49
CA ASP A 112 5.53 4.60 -13.21
C ASP A 112 4.63 4.79 -14.44
N GLY A 113 3.67 5.70 -14.42
CA GLY A 113 2.89 6.04 -15.61
C GLY A 113 3.71 6.71 -16.72
N LYS A 114 4.81 7.38 -16.40
CA LYS A 114 5.75 7.92 -17.38
C LYS A 114 6.72 6.85 -17.90
N GLU A 115 7.23 6.01 -17.00
CA GLU A 115 8.20 4.95 -17.32
C GLU A 115 7.53 3.75 -18.03
N HIS A 116 6.26 3.49 -17.73
CA HIS A 116 5.48 2.36 -18.22
C HIS A 116 4.08 2.81 -18.68
N PRO A 117 3.97 3.48 -19.84
CA PRO A 117 2.70 4.12 -20.27
C PRO A 117 1.52 3.16 -20.44
N ASP A 118 1.79 1.87 -20.67
CA ASP A 118 0.75 0.83 -20.84
C ASP A 118 0.34 0.18 -19.50
N ARG A 119 0.97 0.58 -18.38
CA ARG A 119 0.67 0.00 -17.08
C ARG A 119 -0.62 0.57 -16.52
N VAL A 120 -1.59 -0.30 -16.28
CA VAL A 120 -2.80 0.04 -15.51
C VAL A 120 -2.49 -0.18 -14.02
N ILE A 121 -2.76 0.81 -13.20
CA ILE A 121 -2.45 0.80 -11.76
C ILE A 121 -3.73 0.87 -10.94
N VAL A 122 -3.76 0.18 -9.82
CA VAL A 122 -4.77 0.35 -8.77
C VAL A 122 -4.07 0.42 -7.41
N GLY A 123 -4.48 1.34 -6.54
CA GLY A 123 -4.13 1.28 -5.13
C GLY A 123 -4.83 0.10 -4.50
N SER A 124 -4.17 -1.04 -4.43
CA SER A 124 -4.79 -2.27 -3.92
C SER A 124 -4.82 -2.33 -2.39
N GLU A 125 -3.99 -1.50 -1.75
CA GLU A 125 -4.01 -1.28 -0.30
C GLU A 125 -3.39 0.08 0.02
N THR A 126 -4.18 0.96 0.66
CA THR A 126 -3.76 2.33 0.95
C THR A 126 -4.18 2.74 2.37
N ASN A 127 -3.52 3.75 2.93
CA ASN A 127 -3.85 4.25 4.24
C ASN A 127 -5.19 5.01 4.24
N PRO A 128 -6.08 4.78 5.20
CA PRO A 128 -7.38 5.46 5.26
C PRO A 128 -7.30 6.99 5.30
N PRO A 129 -6.35 7.64 5.99
CA PRO A 129 -6.23 9.10 5.98
C PRO A 129 -5.92 9.70 4.61
N ASP A 130 -5.29 8.94 3.71
CA ASP A 130 -4.78 9.44 2.42
C ASP A 130 -5.84 9.41 1.32
N ILE A 131 -7.09 9.03 1.62
CA ILE A 131 -8.15 8.82 0.63
C ILE A 131 -8.41 10.04 -0.27
N ALA A 132 -8.30 11.26 0.25
CA ALA A 132 -8.53 12.46 -0.54
C ALA A 132 -7.46 12.63 -1.63
N ASP A 133 -6.19 12.48 -1.27
CA ASP A 133 -5.06 12.60 -2.19
C ASP A 133 -5.04 11.43 -3.18
N ASN A 134 -5.29 10.22 -2.71
CA ASN A 134 -5.39 9.04 -3.57
C ASN A 134 -6.51 9.17 -4.60
N TRP A 135 -7.67 9.70 -4.19
CA TRP A 135 -8.80 9.90 -5.09
C TRP A 135 -8.55 10.99 -6.13
N GLU A 136 -7.76 12.04 -5.79
CA GLU A 136 -7.31 13.01 -6.79
C GLU A 136 -6.44 12.36 -7.88
N TYR A 137 -5.56 11.42 -7.52
CA TYR A 137 -4.82 10.64 -8.53
C TYR A 137 -5.75 9.82 -9.42
N VAL A 138 -6.73 9.12 -8.86
CA VAL A 138 -7.73 8.35 -9.63
C VAL A 138 -8.50 9.25 -10.62
N LYS A 139 -8.89 10.46 -10.20
CA LYS A 139 -9.59 11.40 -11.08
C LYS A 139 -8.69 11.98 -12.18
N ARG A 140 -7.42 12.19 -11.90
CA ARG A 140 -6.49 12.92 -12.78
C ARG A 140 -5.71 12.01 -13.72
N LEU A 141 -5.35 10.81 -13.28
CA LEU A 141 -4.49 9.88 -14.03
C LEU A 141 -5.34 8.74 -14.60
N SER A 142 -5.55 8.75 -15.92
CA SER A 142 -6.43 7.78 -16.59
C SER A 142 -6.00 6.31 -16.45
N TYR A 143 -4.75 6.07 -16.12
CA TYR A 143 -4.17 4.75 -15.89
C TYR A 143 -4.23 4.30 -14.43
N VAL A 144 -4.67 5.15 -13.50
CA VAL A 144 -4.96 4.80 -12.10
C VAL A 144 -6.46 4.62 -11.95
N ILE A 145 -6.89 3.35 -11.86
CA ILE A 145 -8.31 2.99 -12.02
C ILE A 145 -9.10 2.88 -10.73
N GLY A 146 -8.47 3.00 -9.57
CA GLY A 146 -9.14 2.91 -8.29
C GLY A 146 -8.19 2.92 -7.09
N ASP A 147 -8.80 2.99 -5.91
CA ASP A 147 -8.14 3.00 -4.62
C ASP A 147 -8.92 2.15 -3.63
N PHE A 148 -8.24 1.21 -3.00
CA PHE A 148 -8.76 0.33 -1.95
C PHE A 148 -8.01 0.57 -0.66
N THR A 149 -8.72 1.06 0.33
CA THR A 149 -8.12 1.32 1.65
C THR A 149 -7.99 0.03 2.47
N TRP A 150 -7.00 -0.02 3.30
CA TRP A 150 -6.90 -1.02 4.35
C TRP A 150 -7.20 -0.40 5.72
N THR A 151 -8.43 -0.64 6.25
CA THR A 151 -9.42 -1.56 5.71
C THR A 151 -10.82 -1.01 5.86
N GLY A 152 -11.78 -1.60 5.16
CA GLY A 152 -13.19 -1.19 5.24
C GLY A 152 -13.86 -1.57 6.56
N TRP A 153 -13.43 -2.64 7.21
CA TRP A 153 -14.08 -3.19 8.41
C TRP A 153 -13.03 -3.75 9.38
N ASP A 154 -13.23 -3.52 10.68
CA ASP A 154 -12.40 -4.18 11.70
C ASP A 154 -12.51 -5.70 11.60
N TYR A 155 -11.48 -6.42 11.94
CA TYR A 155 -11.45 -7.87 11.85
C TYR A 155 -10.69 -8.51 13.02
N ILE A 156 -10.98 -9.80 13.27
CA ILE A 156 -10.26 -10.60 14.26
C ILE A 156 -8.93 -11.04 13.66
N GLY A 157 -7.85 -10.83 14.38
CA GLY A 157 -6.46 -11.06 13.95
C GLY A 157 -5.67 -9.76 13.95
N GLU A 158 -4.38 -9.84 13.72
CA GLU A 158 -3.44 -8.70 13.75
C GLU A 158 -3.71 -7.74 14.92
N ALA A 159 -3.81 -8.33 16.11
CA ALA A 159 -4.36 -7.71 17.30
C ALA A 159 -3.64 -6.41 17.67
N GLY A 160 -4.39 -5.33 17.78
CA GLY A 160 -3.89 -4.02 18.18
C GLY A 160 -3.52 -3.08 17.03
N ILE A 161 -3.49 -3.53 15.79
CA ILE A 161 -3.23 -2.64 14.64
C ILE A 161 -4.31 -1.56 14.58
N GLY A 162 -3.87 -0.30 14.47
CA GLY A 162 -4.76 0.85 14.36
C GLY A 162 -5.50 1.22 15.65
N ILE A 163 -5.14 0.65 16.81
CA ILE A 163 -5.74 1.05 18.09
C ILE A 163 -5.43 2.52 18.37
N PRO A 164 -6.45 3.34 18.68
CA PRO A 164 -6.22 4.72 19.09
C PRO A 164 -5.37 4.78 20.37
N ALA A 165 -4.36 5.62 20.37
CA ALA A 165 -3.51 5.85 21.53
C ALA A 165 -3.30 7.36 21.76
N TYR A 166 -3.18 7.77 23.01
CA TYR A 166 -2.73 9.13 23.31
C TYR A 166 -1.22 9.26 23.08
N PRO A 167 -0.69 10.48 22.88
CA PRO A 167 0.72 10.68 22.56
C PRO A 167 1.73 10.06 23.53
N GLN A 168 1.30 9.75 24.76
CA GLN A 168 2.13 9.15 25.82
C GLN A 168 1.98 7.62 25.90
N GLU A 169 1.09 7.04 25.11
CA GLU A 169 0.78 5.62 25.14
C GLU A 169 1.42 4.89 23.95
N GLU A 170 1.73 3.62 24.14
CA GLU A 170 2.11 2.77 23.02
C GLU A 170 0.85 2.41 22.20
N GLY A 171 0.91 2.62 20.90
CA GLY A 171 -0.18 2.34 19.97
C GLY A 171 0.33 1.81 18.62
N GLY A 172 -0.56 1.70 17.65
CA GLY A 172 -0.22 1.26 16.31
C GLY A 172 -0.02 -0.25 16.21
N PHE A 173 1.21 -0.71 16.04
CA PHE A 173 1.50 -2.13 15.82
C PHE A 173 1.81 -2.93 17.08
N LYS A 174 1.79 -2.33 18.28
CA LYS A 174 2.32 -2.96 19.50
C LYS A 174 1.29 -3.18 20.62
N ALA A 175 0.01 -3.20 20.32
CA ALA A 175 -0.98 -3.45 21.36
C ALA A 175 -1.05 -4.95 21.69
N GLY A 176 -0.67 -5.30 22.92
CA GLY A 176 -0.75 -6.66 23.44
C GLY A 176 -2.13 -7.02 23.98
N PHE A 177 -2.23 -8.17 24.66
CA PHE A 177 -3.46 -8.56 25.38
C PHE A 177 -3.96 -7.41 26.28
N PRO A 178 -5.26 -7.09 26.30
CA PRO A 178 -6.39 -7.88 25.80
C PRO A 178 -6.85 -7.58 24.37
N CYS A 179 -6.06 -6.91 23.53
CA CYS A 179 -6.43 -6.64 22.16
C CYS A 179 -6.59 -7.94 21.36
N GLN A 180 -7.67 -8.04 20.59
CA GLN A 180 -7.98 -9.19 19.78
C GLN A 180 -8.33 -8.83 18.32
N LEU A 181 -8.48 -7.53 18.05
CA LEU A 181 -8.92 -7.01 16.76
C LEU A 181 -7.84 -6.15 16.12
N ALA A 182 -7.90 -6.05 14.80
CA ALA A 182 -7.40 -4.91 14.06
C ALA A 182 -8.46 -3.80 14.08
N TYR A 183 -8.06 -2.57 14.45
CA TYR A 183 -8.95 -1.42 14.70
C TYR A 183 -8.86 -0.36 13.59
N CYS A 184 -8.41 -0.74 12.42
CA CYS A 184 -8.14 0.16 11.29
C CYS A 184 -9.30 0.30 10.30
N GLY A 185 -10.46 -0.32 10.58
CA GLY A 185 -11.63 -0.27 9.70
C GLY A 185 -12.33 1.08 9.68
N ASP A 186 -12.88 1.46 8.54
CA ASP A 186 -13.87 2.55 8.44
C ASP A 186 -15.13 2.23 9.26
N ILE A 187 -15.41 0.97 9.44
CA ILE A 187 -16.53 0.43 10.21
C ILE A 187 -15.96 -0.50 11.28
N ASP A 188 -16.37 -0.34 12.53
CA ASP A 188 -15.95 -1.22 13.60
C ASP A 188 -16.58 -2.61 13.55
N ILE A 189 -16.09 -3.53 14.38
CA ILE A 189 -16.57 -4.93 14.39
C ILE A 189 -18.06 -5.06 14.70
N THR A 190 -18.68 -4.05 15.30
CA THR A 190 -20.10 -4.02 15.63
C THR A 190 -20.98 -3.40 14.54
N GLY A 191 -20.37 -2.85 13.50
CA GLY A 191 -21.05 -2.16 12.41
C GLY A 191 -21.17 -0.64 12.61
N PHE A 192 -20.53 -0.07 13.63
CA PHE A 192 -20.52 1.37 13.85
C PHE A 192 -19.55 2.04 12.89
N ARG A 193 -20.04 3.08 12.21
CA ARG A 193 -19.24 3.87 11.25
C ARG A 193 -18.33 4.86 11.97
N ARG A 194 -17.06 4.84 11.63
CA ARG A 194 -16.06 5.81 12.10
C ARG A 194 -16.03 7.07 11.24
N PRO A 195 -15.45 8.17 11.73
CA PRO A 195 -15.36 9.43 10.99
C PRO A 195 -14.80 9.28 9.57
N LEU A 196 -13.81 8.40 9.36
CA LEU A 196 -13.21 8.16 8.03
C LEU A 196 -14.21 7.63 7.01
N SER A 197 -15.20 6.82 7.42
CA SER A 197 -16.23 6.33 6.50
C SER A 197 -17.13 7.45 5.97
N TYR A 198 -17.38 8.49 6.76
CA TYR A 198 -18.11 9.68 6.32
C TYR A 198 -17.25 10.62 5.48
N PHE A 199 -15.95 10.73 5.81
CA PHE A 199 -15.00 11.48 5.01
C PHE A 199 -14.90 10.89 3.60
N ARG A 200 -14.91 9.57 3.46
CA ARG A 200 -14.94 8.88 2.17
C ARG A 200 -16.15 9.26 1.32
N GLU A 201 -17.35 9.33 1.92
CA GLU A 201 -18.55 9.82 1.21
C GLU A 201 -18.38 11.26 0.68
N ILE A 202 -17.71 12.12 1.44
CA ILE A 202 -17.42 13.50 1.02
C ILE A 202 -16.43 13.50 -0.15
N VAL A 203 -15.36 12.74 -0.04
CA VAL A 203 -14.31 12.64 -1.07
C VAL A 203 -14.87 12.10 -2.39
N PHE A 204 -15.75 11.11 -2.34
CA PHE A 204 -16.38 10.53 -3.53
C PHE A 204 -17.53 11.40 -4.08
N GLY A 205 -17.88 12.48 -3.38
CA GLY A 205 -18.92 13.41 -3.81
C GLY A 205 -20.36 12.94 -3.53
N GLU A 206 -20.52 11.86 -2.77
CA GLU A 206 -21.84 11.33 -2.39
C GLU A 206 -22.49 12.17 -1.30
N ARG A 207 -21.70 12.91 -0.52
CA ARG A 207 -22.17 13.76 0.57
C ARG A 207 -21.64 15.18 0.43
N LYS A 208 -22.53 16.18 0.53
CA LYS A 208 -22.21 17.61 0.38
C LYS A 208 -22.25 18.40 1.69
N VAL A 209 -22.55 17.76 2.79
CA VAL A 209 -22.69 18.40 4.11
C VAL A 209 -21.76 17.73 5.12
N PRO A 210 -21.18 18.50 6.05
CA PRO A 210 -20.36 17.93 7.10
C PRO A 210 -21.18 16.97 7.98
N TYR A 211 -20.49 16.03 8.60
CA TYR A 211 -21.03 15.18 9.64
C TYR A 211 -20.74 15.82 10.99
N ILE A 212 -21.75 15.95 11.83
CA ILE A 212 -21.66 16.48 13.20
C ILE A 212 -22.12 15.40 14.17
#